data_d1d44f31181208b152d29dc09a94cbba
#
_entry.id   d1d44f31181208b152d29dc09a94cbba
#
_cell.length_a   1.000
_cell.length_b   1.000
_cell.length_c   1.000
_cell.angle_alpha   90.00
_cell.angle_beta   90.00
_cell.angle_gamma   90.00
#
_symmetry.space_group_name_H-M   'P 1'
#
loop_
_entity.id
_entity.type
_entity.pdbx_description
1 polymer ?
#
loop_
_entity_poly.entity_id
_entity_poly.type
_entity_poly.pdbx_seq_one_letter_code
_entity_poly.pdbx_strand_id
1 'polypeptide(L)'
;MATAGGTHRVLNTLNNRADLFGGPNVAAPPKNLMASPSHTIPKLSEMAIHEQSSSNDSTPINTPMHTPPPVTTDDFALAFDIDGVLMKGGQPIPEAVDAMKYINGENPYGVKVPYIFLTNGGGKTEKERCLDLSRQLDLDVDPGQFICGHTPMREMAERYGTVLVVGGEGEKCRVVAEGYGFKDVITPGDIIKTRHDTTPFRTLTDEEHDNSRLLDLDNTQIEAIFVFADSRDWAGDQQIILDCLMTKDGWLNTRSEIFTEGPPVFFSHTDVVWSTSHDYSRLGMGALRASLEAVYFAITGKDLNTIAFGKPQIGTYQFATRLLQQWRKESCDIDRSPSTVYFIGDTPESDIRGTNEFNETTENDWYSILVKTGVYQDGDKPRYPARKTVDTVLDAVKFAFEREHKKTAKGEIVSELDYDTSQQVPN
;
A
#
# COMPACT_ATOMS: atom_id res chain seq x y z
N MET A 1 -14.82 11.90 -36.91
CA MET A 1 -13.50 11.47 -36.45
C MET A 1 -12.90 12.64 -35.65
N ALA A 2 -13.13 12.67 -34.36
CA ALA A 2 -12.59 13.69 -33.46
C ALA A 2 -11.76 12.94 -32.40
N THR A 3 -10.53 13.34 -32.28
CA THR A 3 -9.37 12.68 -31.73
C THR A 3 -9.46 12.47 -30.22
N ALA A 4 -9.20 11.24 -29.80
CA ALA A 4 -9.06 10.78 -28.41
C ALA A 4 -7.86 11.35 -27.64
N GLY A 5 -7.25 12.44 -28.11
CA GLY A 5 -6.03 13.02 -27.52
C GLY A 5 -6.25 14.04 -26.39
N GLY A 6 -7.48 14.37 -26.04
CA GLY A 6 -7.77 15.45 -25.09
C GLY A 6 -7.76 15.06 -23.61
N THR A 7 -8.15 13.84 -23.29
CA THR A 7 -8.31 13.38 -21.90
C THR A 7 -6.99 12.98 -21.23
N HIS A 8 -6.04 12.43 -21.96
CA HIS A 8 -4.70 12.15 -21.44
C HIS A 8 -3.91 13.41 -21.03
N ARG A 9 -4.11 14.52 -21.75
CA ARG A 9 -3.44 15.80 -21.39
C ARG A 9 -3.94 16.37 -20.06
N VAL A 10 -5.19 16.18 -19.70
CA VAL A 10 -5.75 16.71 -18.45
C VAL A 10 -5.27 15.89 -17.24
N LEU A 11 -5.18 14.56 -17.36
CA LEU A 11 -4.71 13.70 -16.27
C LEU A 11 -3.21 13.85 -16.02
N ASN A 12 -2.39 13.97 -17.08
CA ASN A 12 -0.97 14.28 -16.93
C ASN A 12 -0.72 15.70 -16.37
N THR A 13 -1.64 16.64 -16.62
CA THR A 13 -1.56 17.99 -16.05
C THR A 13 -1.91 18.00 -14.56
N LEU A 14 -2.80 17.10 -14.10
CA LEU A 14 -3.13 16.96 -12.68
C LEU A 14 -1.99 16.27 -11.90
N ASN A 15 -1.37 15.23 -12.46
CA ASN A 15 -0.19 14.62 -11.87
C ASN A 15 1.00 15.62 -11.79
N ASN A 16 1.17 16.47 -12.80
CA ASN A 16 2.18 17.54 -12.78
C ASN A 16 1.81 18.70 -11.84
N ARG A 17 0.53 18.94 -11.54
CA ARG A 17 0.13 19.98 -10.60
C ARG A 17 0.21 19.54 -9.13
N ALA A 18 0.17 18.24 -8.82
CA ALA A 18 0.44 17.76 -7.46
C ALA A 18 1.84 18.18 -6.96
N ASP A 19 2.79 18.37 -7.90
CA ASP A 19 4.12 18.93 -7.59
C ASP A 19 4.18 20.45 -7.63
N LEU A 20 3.21 21.14 -8.26
CA LEU A 20 3.14 22.61 -8.28
C LEU A 20 2.58 23.21 -6.99
N PHE A 21 1.93 22.40 -6.15
CA PHE A 21 1.53 22.75 -4.79
C PHE A 21 2.59 22.36 -3.75
N GLY A 22 3.80 22.03 -4.18
CA GLY A 22 4.97 21.93 -3.33
C GLY A 22 5.27 23.31 -2.74
N GLY A 23 4.68 23.58 -1.58
CA GLY A 23 5.17 24.60 -0.67
C GLY A 23 6.63 24.32 -0.33
N PRO A 24 7.41 25.31 0.14
CA PRO A 24 8.81 25.15 0.40
C PRO A 24 9.00 24.03 1.42
N ASN A 25 9.74 22.99 1.02
CA ASN A 25 10.23 21.91 1.85
C ASN A 25 9.32 21.59 3.06
N VAL A 26 8.39 20.67 2.87
CA VAL A 26 7.79 19.97 4.02
C VAL A 26 8.99 19.38 4.75
N ALA A 27 9.34 19.97 5.88
CA ALA A 27 10.37 19.46 6.75
C ALA A 27 10.08 17.97 6.93
N ALA A 28 11.07 17.13 6.64
CA ALA A 28 10.99 15.72 6.95
C ALA A 28 10.41 15.60 8.36
N PRO A 29 9.48 14.67 8.61
CA PRO A 29 8.93 14.48 9.94
C PRO A 29 10.12 14.43 10.91
N PRO A 30 10.05 15.10 12.06
CA PRO A 30 11.20 15.23 12.93
C PRO A 30 11.81 13.85 13.15
N LYS A 31 13.12 13.74 13.00
CA LYS A 31 13.86 12.46 13.04
C LYS A 31 13.58 11.61 14.29
N ASN A 32 12.98 12.20 15.32
CA ASN A 32 12.55 11.54 16.55
C ASN A 32 11.18 10.84 16.47
N LEU A 33 10.44 10.95 15.36
CA LEU A 33 9.17 10.24 15.18
C LEU A 33 9.36 8.76 14.81
N MET A 34 10.57 8.38 14.39
CA MET A 34 10.92 7.00 13.93
C MET A 34 11.85 6.27 14.92
N ALA A 35 12.23 6.87 16.03
CA ALA A 35 13.02 6.22 17.08
C ALA A 35 12.09 5.72 18.18
N SER A 36 11.42 4.59 17.95
CA SER A 36 10.71 3.83 18.98
C SER A 36 11.51 2.61 19.38
N PRO A 37 11.46 2.21 20.66
CA PRO A 37 12.06 0.97 21.12
C PRO A 37 11.46 -0.22 20.35
N SER A 38 12.29 -1.21 20.09
CA SER A 38 11.96 -2.46 19.47
C SER A 38 10.76 -3.13 20.17
N HIS A 39 9.55 -2.88 19.72
CA HIS A 39 8.42 -3.72 20.07
C HIS A 39 8.43 -4.92 19.11
N THR A 40 8.78 -6.05 19.66
CA THR A 40 8.61 -7.36 19.05
C THR A 40 7.15 -7.53 18.65
N ILE A 41 6.89 -7.74 17.38
CA ILE A 41 5.59 -8.17 16.89
C ILE A 41 5.26 -9.49 17.62
N PRO A 42 4.05 -9.67 18.18
CA PRO A 42 3.72 -10.90 18.90
C PRO A 42 3.93 -12.13 18.03
N LYS A 43 4.60 -13.15 18.54
CA LYS A 43 4.76 -14.45 17.88
C LYS A 43 3.41 -15.10 17.68
N LEU A 44 3.07 -15.43 16.46
CA LEU A 44 1.88 -16.20 16.05
C LEU A 44 2.08 -17.72 16.20
N SER A 45 2.73 -18.20 17.26
CA SER A 45 3.05 -19.62 17.46
C SER A 45 2.25 -20.29 18.56
N GLU A 46 0.95 -20.06 18.65
CA GLU A 46 0.09 -20.90 19.52
C GLU A 46 -1.29 -21.10 18.91
N MET A 47 -1.39 -22.01 17.95
CA MET A 47 -2.61 -22.81 17.72
C MET A 47 -2.26 -24.03 16.85
N ALA A 48 -1.64 -25.02 17.47
CA ALA A 48 -1.55 -26.35 16.89
C ALA A 48 -2.79 -27.15 17.31
N ILE A 49 -3.60 -27.56 16.38
CA ILE A 49 -4.65 -28.56 16.59
C ILE A 49 -4.08 -29.91 16.20
N HIS A 50 -4.07 -30.82 17.18
CA HIS A 50 -3.80 -32.24 17.01
C HIS A 50 -4.90 -32.89 16.15
N GLU A 51 -4.52 -33.60 15.10
CA GLU A 51 -5.29 -34.76 14.64
C GLU A 51 -4.36 -35.94 14.39
N GLN A 52 -4.56 -36.98 15.20
CA GLN A 52 -4.07 -38.35 14.96
C GLN A 52 -5.10 -39.10 14.12
N SER A 53 -4.68 -39.78 13.07
CA SER A 53 -5.29 -41.06 12.72
C SER A 53 -4.34 -41.93 11.92
N SER A 54 -4.12 -43.11 12.42
CA SER A 54 -3.41 -44.23 11.83
C SER A 54 -4.28 -44.97 10.82
N SER A 55 -3.75 -45.38 9.68
CA SER A 55 -4.06 -46.69 9.09
C SER A 55 -2.97 -47.09 8.10
N ASN A 56 -2.35 -48.23 8.36
CA ASN A 56 -1.50 -48.99 7.45
C ASN A 56 -2.34 -49.58 6.33
N ASP A 57 -1.94 -49.39 5.09
CA ASP A 57 -2.17 -50.37 4.06
C ASP A 57 -1.04 -50.28 3.00
N SER A 58 -0.40 -51.43 2.78
CA SER A 58 0.83 -51.57 1.98
C SER A 58 0.50 -52.18 0.62
N THR A 59 0.60 -51.38 -0.44
CA THR A 59 0.75 -51.85 -1.81
C THR A 59 1.95 -51.18 -2.46
N PRO A 60 2.76 -51.87 -3.27
CA PRO A 60 3.96 -51.27 -3.88
C PRO A 60 3.57 -50.41 -5.06
N ILE A 61 3.70 -49.12 -4.89
CA ILE A 61 3.51 -48.10 -5.94
C ILE A 61 4.89 -47.74 -6.48
N ASN A 62 5.02 -47.77 -7.82
CA ASN A 62 6.10 -47.16 -8.57
C ASN A 62 6.43 -45.78 -8.00
N THR A 63 7.59 -45.64 -7.40
CA THR A 63 8.09 -44.40 -6.83
C THR A 63 8.31 -43.40 -7.96
N PRO A 64 7.58 -42.29 -8.04
CA PRO A 64 7.98 -41.17 -8.89
C PRO A 64 9.36 -40.70 -8.40
N MET A 65 10.27 -40.39 -9.32
CA MET A 65 11.54 -39.71 -8.98
C MET A 65 11.16 -38.48 -8.12
N HIS A 66 11.46 -38.53 -6.82
CA HIS A 66 11.34 -37.39 -5.95
C HIS A 66 12.32 -36.33 -6.40
N THR A 67 11.81 -35.31 -7.10
CA THR A 67 12.55 -34.06 -7.24
C THR A 67 12.81 -33.54 -5.82
N PRO A 68 14.05 -33.25 -5.45
CA PRO A 68 14.32 -32.67 -4.14
C PRO A 68 13.49 -31.39 -3.93
N PRO A 69 13.06 -31.10 -2.71
CA PRO A 69 12.31 -29.87 -2.46
C PRO A 69 13.14 -28.65 -2.89
N PRO A 70 12.50 -27.59 -3.42
CA PRO A 70 13.22 -26.41 -3.88
C PRO A 70 13.99 -25.77 -2.73
N VAL A 71 15.21 -25.34 -3.00
CA VAL A 71 16.09 -24.66 -2.02
C VAL A 71 15.68 -23.17 -1.97
N THR A 72 15.48 -22.64 -0.77
CA THR A 72 15.20 -21.21 -0.62
C THR A 72 16.50 -20.41 -0.74
N THR A 73 16.55 -19.46 -1.65
CA THR A 73 17.70 -18.55 -1.80
C THR A 73 17.71 -17.49 -0.72
N ASP A 74 18.91 -17.11 -0.29
CA ASP A 74 19.16 -16.00 0.62
C ASP A 74 19.78 -14.77 -0.07
N ASP A 75 20.10 -14.86 -1.38
CA ASP A 75 20.77 -13.80 -2.12
C ASP A 75 19.88 -12.63 -2.48
N PHE A 76 18.63 -12.88 -2.87
CA PHE A 76 17.70 -11.85 -3.28
C PHE A 76 16.27 -12.13 -2.78
N ALA A 77 15.43 -11.12 -2.89
CA ALA A 77 14.01 -11.19 -2.54
C ALA A 77 13.17 -10.41 -3.54
N LEU A 78 11.86 -10.61 -3.47
CA LEU A 78 10.90 -9.92 -4.32
C LEU A 78 9.91 -9.13 -3.44
N ALA A 79 9.44 -8.00 -3.94
CA ALA A 79 8.34 -7.24 -3.37
C ALA A 79 7.37 -6.89 -4.50
N PHE A 80 6.10 -7.14 -4.29
CA PHE A 80 5.07 -6.97 -5.32
C PHE A 80 4.07 -5.90 -4.91
N ASP A 81 3.77 -4.97 -5.81
CA ASP A 81 2.46 -4.35 -5.76
C ASP A 81 1.38 -5.36 -6.17
N ILE A 82 0.12 -5.04 -5.91
CA ILE A 82 -1.01 -5.95 -6.12
C ILE A 82 -1.89 -5.48 -7.28
N ASP A 83 -2.47 -4.29 -7.17
CA ASP A 83 -3.44 -3.80 -8.16
C ASP A 83 -2.73 -3.31 -9.42
N GLY A 84 -2.97 -3.96 -10.55
CA GLY A 84 -2.28 -3.72 -11.81
C GLY A 84 -1.05 -4.60 -12.04
N VAL A 85 -0.59 -5.34 -11.02
CA VAL A 85 0.56 -6.26 -11.09
C VAL A 85 0.13 -7.71 -10.99
N LEU A 86 -0.58 -8.06 -9.92
CA LEU A 86 -1.09 -9.41 -9.65
C LEU A 86 -2.59 -9.52 -9.91
N MET A 87 -3.29 -8.43 -9.64
CA MET A 87 -4.75 -8.33 -9.71
C MET A 87 -5.16 -7.17 -10.61
N LYS A 88 -6.28 -7.33 -11.33
CA LYS A 88 -6.92 -6.23 -12.07
C LYS A 88 -8.43 -6.32 -11.92
N GLY A 89 -9.05 -5.27 -11.36
CA GLY A 89 -10.48 -5.26 -11.10
C GLY A 89 -10.96 -6.38 -10.18
N GLY A 90 -10.14 -6.77 -9.20
CA GLY A 90 -10.45 -7.83 -8.23
C GLY A 90 -10.29 -9.25 -8.77
N GLN A 91 -9.79 -9.44 -10.00
CA GLN A 91 -9.48 -10.74 -10.58
C GLN A 91 -7.97 -10.90 -10.78
N PRO A 92 -7.42 -12.11 -10.65
CA PRO A 92 -6.01 -12.34 -10.92
C PRO A 92 -5.68 -12.08 -12.39
N ILE A 93 -4.54 -11.42 -12.62
CA ILE A 93 -3.95 -11.32 -13.95
C ILE A 93 -3.48 -12.74 -14.34
N PRO A 94 -3.70 -13.20 -15.58
CA PRO A 94 -3.40 -14.59 -15.95
C PRO A 94 -1.99 -15.05 -15.60
N GLU A 95 -0.99 -14.20 -15.80
CA GLU A 95 0.42 -14.48 -15.55
C GLU A 95 0.80 -14.42 -14.06
N ALA A 96 -0.09 -13.90 -13.18
CA ALA A 96 0.20 -13.78 -11.75
C ALA A 96 0.31 -15.14 -11.06
N VAL A 97 -0.60 -16.07 -11.37
CA VAL A 97 -0.57 -17.42 -10.79
C VAL A 97 0.71 -18.15 -11.20
N ASP A 98 1.09 -18.05 -12.48
CA ASP A 98 2.32 -18.67 -12.97
C ASP A 98 3.57 -18.02 -12.38
N ALA A 99 3.55 -16.70 -12.16
CA ALA A 99 4.63 -15.99 -11.47
C ALA A 99 4.79 -16.48 -10.02
N MET A 100 3.67 -16.65 -9.30
CA MET A 100 3.69 -17.17 -7.93
C MET A 100 4.21 -18.61 -7.86
N LYS A 101 3.82 -19.50 -8.78
CA LYS A 101 4.37 -20.85 -8.88
C LYS A 101 5.87 -20.82 -9.16
N TYR A 102 6.29 -19.95 -10.09
CA TYR A 102 7.69 -19.81 -10.46
C TYR A 102 8.57 -19.43 -9.27
N ILE A 103 8.19 -18.41 -8.48
CA ILE A 103 8.96 -17.98 -7.29
C ILE A 103 8.94 -19.01 -6.16
N ASN A 104 7.93 -19.89 -6.12
CA ASN A 104 7.79 -20.94 -5.14
C ASN A 104 8.48 -22.28 -5.54
N GLY A 105 9.28 -22.26 -6.60
CA GLY A 105 10.17 -23.39 -6.97
C GLY A 105 9.82 -24.07 -8.28
N GLU A 106 8.70 -23.76 -8.94
CA GLU A 106 8.36 -24.29 -10.27
C GLU A 106 9.13 -23.52 -11.37
N ASN A 107 10.44 -23.52 -11.26
CA ASN A 107 11.35 -22.81 -12.16
C ASN A 107 12.55 -23.67 -12.54
N PRO A 108 13.26 -23.36 -13.65
CA PRO A 108 14.40 -24.14 -14.12
C PRO A 108 15.58 -24.22 -13.16
N TYR A 109 15.60 -23.35 -12.14
CA TYR A 109 16.70 -23.26 -11.17
C TYR A 109 16.46 -24.12 -9.92
N GLY A 110 15.23 -24.62 -9.71
CA GLY A 110 14.84 -25.35 -8.49
C GLY A 110 14.94 -24.52 -7.23
N VAL A 111 14.77 -23.19 -7.34
CA VAL A 111 14.98 -22.22 -6.25
C VAL A 111 13.67 -21.56 -5.84
N LYS A 112 13.46 -21.48 -4.52
CA LYS A 112 12.41 -20.68 -3.89
C LYS A 112 12.95 -19.32 -3.48
N VAL A 113 12.20 -18.24 -3.71
CA VAL A 113 12.62 -16.87 -3.40
C VAL A 113 11.69 -16.27 -2.36
N PRO A 114 12.18 -15.71 -1.24
CA PRO A 114 11.36 -14.99 -0.28
C PRO A 114 10.75 -13.74 -0.91
N TYR A 115 9.49 -13.45 -0.57
CA TYR A 115 8.80 -12.28 -1.11
C TYR A 115 7.80 -11.68 -0.10
N ILE A 116 7.44 -10.42 -0.36
CA ILE A 116 6.39 -9.69 0.36
C ILE A 116 5.45 -9.01 -0.63
N PHE A 117 4.26 -8.66 -0.15
CA PHE A 117 3.30 -7.81 -0.86
C PHE A 117 3.30 -6.42 -0.23
N LEU A 118 3.37 -5.39 -1.06
CA LEU A 118 3.38 -3.99 -0.65
C LEU A 118 2.42 -3.19 -1.54
N THR A 119 1.18 -3.03 -1.10
CA THR A 119 0.15 -2.28 -1.84
C THR A 119 -0.24 -0.99 -1.12
N ASN A 120 -0.66 0.01 -1.90
CA ASN A 120 -1.32 1.22 -1.37
C ASN A 120 -2.81 0.99 -1.07
N GLY A 121 -3.43 -0.05 -1.65
CA GLY A 121 -4.80 -0.43 -1.35
C GLY A 121 -5.02 -0.76 0.13
N GLY A 122 -6.21 -0.43 0.66
CA GLY A 122 -6.53 -0.61 2.08
C GLY A 122 -8.01 -0.96 2.31
N GLY A 123 -8.47 -0.76 3.54
CA GLY A 123 -9.89 -0.87 3.92
C GLY A 123 -10.34 -2.24 4.42
N LYS A 124 -9.44 -3.23 4.49
CA LYS A 124 -9.66 -4.53 5.15
C LYS A 124 -8.46 -4.82 6.05
N THR A 125 -8.62 -5.71 7.00
CA THR A 125 -7.50 -6.21 7.79
C THR A 125 -6.52 -6.96 6.90
N GLU A 126 -5.24 -6.99 7.28
CA GLU A 126 -4.21 -7.74 6.57
C GLU A 126 -4.59 -9.22 6.45
N LYS A 127 -5.17 -9.79 7.50
CA LYS A 127 -5.64 -11.18 7.50
C LYS A 127 -6.72 -11.44 6.44
N GLU A 128 -7.71 -10.56 6.32
CA GLU A 128 -8.77 -10.69 5.30
C GLU A 128 -8.19 -10.56 3.89
N ARG A 129 -7.26 -9.60 3.68
CA ARG A 129 -6.58 -9.42 2.38
C ARG A 129 -5.74 -10.63 2.02
N CYS A 130 -5.01 -11.20 2.97
CA CYS A 130 -4.24 -12.43 2.75
C CYS A 130 -5.12 -13.60 2.36
N LEU A 131 -6.27 -13.79 3.04
CA LEU A 131 -7.24 -14.83 2.68
C LEU A 131 -7.84 -14.62 1.28
N ASP A 132 -8.09 -13.38 0.87
CA ASP A 132 -8.56 -13.07 -0.48
C ASP A 132 -7.48 -13.39 -1.51
N LEU A 133 -6.23 -12.96 -1.29
CA LEU A 133 -5.11 -13.25 -2.19
C LEU A 133 -4.80 -14.75 -2.27
N SER A 134 -4.85 -15.46 -1.14
CA SER A 134 -4.62 -16.90 -1.11
C SER A 134 -5.58 -17.65 -2.02
N ARG A 135 -6.87 -17.28 -1.97
CA ARG A 135 -7.90 -17.90 -2.83
C ARG A 135 -7.74 -17.53 -4.30
N GLN A 136 -7.31 -16.29 -4.59
CA GLN A 136 -7.22 -15.77 -5.94
C GLN A 136 -5.95 -16.22 -6.67
N LEU A 137 -4.84 -16.36 -5.95
CA LEU A 137 -3.53 -16.71 -6.51
C LEU A 137 -3.17 -18.19 -6.33
N ASP A 138 -4.07 -19.00 -5.74
CA ASP A 138 -3.85 -20.42 -5.46
C ASP A 138 -2.56 -20.69 -4.67
N LEU A 139 -2.35 -19.91 -3.61
CA LEU A 139 -1.18 -20.00 -2.73
C LEU A 139 -1.53 -19.60 -1.30
N ASP A 140 -0.71 -19.97 -0.34
CA ASP A 140 -0.88 -19.57 1.06
C ASP A 140 -0.13 -18.27 1.32
N VAL A 141 -0.88 -17.20 1.66
CA VAL A 141 -0.35 -15.87 1.97
C VAL A 141 -0.48 -15.60 3.45
N ASP A 142 0.65 -15.38 4.12
CA ASP A 142 0.69 -15.05 5.54
C ASP A 142 0.62 -13.53 5.77
N PRO A 143 -0.11 -13.05 6.79
CA PRO A 143 -0.10 -11.63 7.16
C PRO A 143 1.29 -11.04 7.46
N GLY A 144 2.25 -11.86 7.86
CA GLY A 144 3.65 -11.47 8.08
C GLY A 144 4.41 -11.07 6.80
N GLN A 145 3.86 -11.33 5.61
CA GLN A 145 4.45 -10.92 4.32
C GLN A 145 3.61 -9.85 3.59
N PHE A 146 2.64 -9.24 4.28
CA PHE A 146 1.68 -8.33 3.65
C PHE A 146 1.69 -6.94 4.29
N ILE A 147 1.75 -5.90 3.46
CA ILE A 147 1.69 -4.49 3.85
C ILE A 147 0.67 -3.79 2.95
N CYS A 148 -0.29 -3.11 3.55
CA CYS A 148 -1.15 -2.16 2.84
C CYS A 148 -0.90 -0.72 3.32
N GLY A 149 -1.49 0.26 2.64
CA GLY A 149 -1.22 1.67 2.88
C GLY A 149 -1.39 2.11 4.34
N HIS A 150 -2.40 1.56 5.03
CA HIS A 150 -2.66 1.91 6.45
C HIS A 150 -1.84 1.08 7.46
N THR A 151 -1.17 -0.01 7.05
CA THR A 151 -0.42 -0.87 8.00
C THR A 151 0.59 -0.09 8.86
N PRO A 152 1.38 0.86 8.32
CA PRO A 152 2.30 1.64 9.15
C PRO A 152 1.61 2.57 10.16
N MET A 153 0.34 2.91 9.95
CA MET A 153 -0.41 3.80 10.86
C MET A 153 -0.68 3.16 12.23
N ARG A 154 -0.56 1.83 12.35
CA ARG A 154 -0.67 1.13 13.64
C ARG A 154 0.32 1.66 14.69
N GLU A 155 1.47 2.17 14.27
CA GLU A 155 2.46 2.78 15.17
C GLU A 155 1.97 4.10 15.80
N MET A 156 0.84 4.64 15.32
CA MET A 156 0.22 5.87 15.83
C MET A 156 -0.84 5.61 16.91
N ALA A 157 -1.29 4.36 17.10
CA ALA A 157 -2.40 4.03 17.99
C ALA A 157 -2.16 4.42 19.47
N GLU A 158 -0.90 4.40 19.93
CA GLU A 158 -0.55 4.82 21.29
C GLU A 158 -0.49 6.35 21.48
N ARG A 159 -0.50 7.12 20.37
CA ARG A 159 -0.29 8.58 20.40
C ARG A 159 -1.59 9.37 20.48
N TYR A 160 -2.68 8.79 19.96
CA TYR A 160 -3.98 9.46 19.84
C TYR A 160 -5.06 8.66 20.54
N GLY A 161 -5.86 9.32 21.37
CA GLY A 161 -6.96 8.69 22.12
C GLY A 161 -8.21 8.55 21.27
N THR A 162 -8.80 9.65 20.85
CA THR A 162 -10.02 9.69 20.00
C THR A 162 -9.63 10.12 18.59
N VAL A 163 -9.96 9.31 17.61
CA VAL A 163 -9.60 9.55 16.21
C VAL A 163 -10.80 9.46 15.27
N LEU A 164 -10.80 10.28 14.23
CA LEU A 164 -11.73 10.12 13.10
C LEU A 164 -11.06 9.23 12.06
N VAL A 165 -11.69 8.10 11.73
CA VAL A 165 -11.23 7.18 10.67
C VAL A 165 -12.19 7.23 9.50
N VAL A 166 -11.66 7.51 8.30
CA VAL A 166 -12.44 7.75 7.09
C VAL A 166 -12.07 6.75 6.00
N GLY A 167 -13.06 6.43 5.17
CA GLY A 167 -12.93 5.63 3.96
C GLY A 167 -13.31 4.17 4.14
N GLY A 168 -13.15 3.42 3.04
CA GLY A 168 -13.53 2.01 3.00
C GLY A 168 -15.04 1.79 2.86
N GLU A 169 -15.46 0.58 3.14
CA GLU A 169 -16.84 0.13 3.02
C GLU A 169 -17.39 -0.22 4.41
N GLY A 170 -18.51 0.39 4.79
CA GLY A 170 -19.13 0.18 6.09
C GLY A 170 -18.15 0.42 7.25
N GLU A 171 -18.14 -0.47 8.22
CA GLU A 171 -17.31 -0.36 9.43
C GLU A 171 -15.91 -0.99 9.30
N LYS A 172 -15.51 -1.43 8.11
CA LYS A 172 -14.23 -2.15 7.93
C LYS A 172 -13.02 -1.37 8.43
N CYS A 173 -12.96 -0.06 8.12
CA CYS A 173 -11.85 0.78 8.59
C CYS A 173 -11.87 1.00 10.10
N ARG A 174 -13.04 1.06 10.75
CA ARG A 174 -13.15 1.08 12.21
C ARG A 174 -12.57 -0.21 12.81
N VAL A 175 -12.97 -1.37 12.30
CA VAL A 175 -12.47 -2.69 12.76
C VAL A 175 -10.94 -2.77 12.61
N VAL A 176 -10.39 -2.28 11.50
CA VAL A 176 -8.94 -2.22 11.30
C VAL A 176 -8.28 -1.33 12.34
N ALA A 177 -8.79 -0.11 12.55
CA ALA A 177 -8.21 0.84 13.48
C ALA A 177 -8.25 0.32 14.94
N GLU A 178 -9.38 -0.24 15.37
CA GLU A 178 -9.52 -0.87 16.68
C GLU A 178 -8.56 -2.06 16.83
N GLY A 179 -8.42 -2.87 15.78
CA GLY A 179 -7.44 -3.96 15.71
C GLY A 179 -5.99 -3.50 15.83
N TYR A 180 -5.66 -2.28 15.44
CA TYR A 180 -4.36 -1.66 15.63
C TYR A 180 -4.14 -1.10 17.04
N GLY A 181 -5.20 -1.05 17.86
CA GLY A 181 -5.14 -0.56 19.24
C GLY A 181 -5.58 0.90 19.42
N PHE A 182 -6.17 1.55 18.39
CA PHE A 182 -6.85 2.83 18.59
C PHE A 182 -8.03 2.64 19.55
N LYS A 183 -8.14 3.49 20.56
CA LYS A 183 -9.06 3.27 21.69
C LYS A 183 -10.48 3.75 21.43
N ASP A 184 -10.60 4.91 20.82
CA ASP A 184 -11.87 5.53 20.51
C ASP A 184 -11.91 5.97 19.05
N VAL A 185 -12.52 5.13 18.21
CA VAL A 185 -12.58 5.32 16.76
C VAL A 185 -13.96 5.87 16.39
N ILE A 186 -13.98 7.08 15.86
CA ILE A 186 -15.15 7.74 15.31
C ILE A 186 -15.11 7.61 13.79
N THR A 187 -16.28 7.39 13.17
CA THR A 187 -16.44 7.34 11.72
C THR A 187 -17.36 8.48 11.23
N PRO A 188 -17.35 8.79 9.94
CA PRO A 188 -18.33 9.72 9.36
C PRO A 188 -19.78 9.34 9.68
N GLY A 189 -20.10 8.04 9.73
CA GLY A 189 -21.41 7.53 10.09
C GLY A 189 -21.88 7.98 11.48
N ASP A 190 -20.98 7.98 12.49
CA ASP A 190 -21.29 8.41 13.85
C ASP A 190 -21.68 9.90 13.89
N ILE A 191 -20.93 10.73 13.15
CA ILE A 191 -21.20 12.17 13.07
C ILE A 191 -22.53 12.43 12.38
N ILE A 192 -22.79 11.76 11.25
CA ILE A 192 -24.04 11.90 10.48
C ILE A 192 -25.25 11.41 11.30
N LYS A 193 -25.13 10.25 11.99
CA LYS A 193 -26.19 9.74 12.86
C LYS A 193 -26.51 10.70 13.98
N THR A 194 -25.50 11.34 14.55
CA THR A 194 -25.67 12.28 15.66
C THR A 194 -26.23 13.61 15.17
N ARG A 195 -25.75 14.10 14.03
CA ARG A 195 -26.12 15.39 13.46
C ARG A 195 -26.22 15.31 11.94
N HIS A 196 -27.36 14.91 11.48
CA HIS A 196 -27.61 14.56 10.09
C HIS A 196 -27.50 15.74 9.11
N ASP A 197 -27.66 16.98 9.58
CA ASP A 197 -27.50 18.19 8.78
C ASP A 197 -26.01 18.53 8.46
N THR A 198 -25.07 17.80 9.03
CA THR A 198 -23.64 17.89 8.66
C THR A 198 -23.43 17.55 7.17
N THR A 199 -24.16 16.56 6.66
CA THR A 199 -24.11 16.15 5.25
C THR A 199 -25.51 16.11 4.66
N PRO A 200 -26.13 17.27 4.30
CA PRO A 200 -27.55 17.38 4.05
C PRO A 200 -28.09 16.60 2.86
N PHE A 201 -27.20 16.12 1.99
CA PHE A 201 -27.54 15.34 0.79
C PHE A 201 -27.28 13.83 0.94
N ARG A 202 -26.73 13.39 2.08
CA ARG A 202 -26.46 11.98 2.37
C ARG A 202 -27.46 11.46 3.39
N THR A 203 -27.98 10.26 3.13
CA THR A 203 -28.74 9.46 4.08
C THR A 203 -27.97 8.19 4.35
N LEU A 204 -27.78 7.83 5.62
CA LEU A 204 -27.20 6.54 5.99
C LEU A 204 -28.16 5.42 5.56
N THR A 205 -27.59 4.32 5.09
CA THR A 205 -28.35 3.06 4.94
C THR A 205 -28.73 2.52 6.30
N ASP A 206 -29.66 1.57 6.36
CA ASP A 206 -30.05 0.93 7.63
C ASP A 206 -28.85 0.28 8.32
N GLU A 207 -27.98 -0.38 7.56
CA GLU A 207 -26.75 -1.01 8.07
C GLU A 207 -25.77 0.04 8.62
N GLU A 208 -25.51 1.12 7.89
CA GLU A 208 -24.65 2.20 8.37
C GLU A 208 -25.20 2.85 9.63
N HIS A 209 -26.53 3.05 9.66
CA HIS A 209 -27.19 3.63 10.83
C HIS A 209 -27.08 2.72 12.05
N ASP A 210 -27.28 1.41 11.89
CA ASP A 210 -27.23 0.45 13.00
C ASP A 210 -25.80 0.31 13.55
N ASN A 211 -24.80 0.33 12.68
CA ASN A 211 -23.40 0.25 13.05
C ASN A 211 -22.82 1.56 13.63
N SER A 212 -23.44 2.70 13.33
CA SER A 212 -23.00 3.99 13.84
C SER A 212 -23.49 4.22 15.27
N ARG A 213 -22.71 4.94 16.07
CA ARG A 213 -23.05 5.31 17.45
C ARG A 213 -23.42 6.80 17.55
N LEU A 214 -24.15 7.17 18.60
CA LEU A 214 -24.40 8.57 18.94
C LEU A 214 -23.21 9.13 19.72
N LEU A 215 -22.85 10.37 19.41
CA LEU A 215 -21.74 11.09 20.03
C LEU A 215 -22.27 12.23 20.91
N ASP A 216 -21.53 12.54 21.97
CA ASP A 216 -21.65 13.81 22.70
C ASP A 216 -20.72 14.83 22.04
N LEU A 217 -21.25 15.55 21.04
CA LEU A 217 -20.44 16.46 20.23
C LEU A 217 -19.82 17.61 21.03
N ASP A 218 -20.42 18.00 22.15
CA ASP A 218 -19.90 19.09 23.00
C ASP A 218 -18.73 18.64 23.86
N ASN A 219 -18.58 17.34 24.13
CA ASN A 219 -17.54 16.74 24.92
C ASN A 219 -16.65 15.77 24.12
N THR A 220 -16.69 15.83 22.79
CA THR A 220 -15.86 15.00 21.92
C THR A 220 -14.74 15.82 21.29
N GLN A 221 -13.50 15.40 21.49
CA GLN A 221 -12.31 15.97 20.86
C GLN A 221 -11.71 14.98 19.90
N ILE A 222 -11.59 15.33 18.62
CA ILE A 222 -10.84 14.55 17.62
C ILE A 222 -9.37 14.94 17.70
N GLU A 223 -8.53 14.02 18.12
CA GLU A 223 -7.08 14.26 18.28
C GLU A 223 -6.32 14.07 16.95
N ALA A 224 -6.83 13.24 16.05
CA ALA A 224 -6.27 13.03 14.71
C ALA A 224 -7.32 12.49 13.73
N ILE A 225 -7.09 12.75 12.44
CA ILE A 225 -7.91 12.23 11.34
C ILE A 225 -7.07 11.28 10.53
N PHE A 226 -7.58 10.06 10.29
CA PHE A 226 -6.93 9.03 9.49
C PHE A 226 -7.80 8.63 8.31
N VAL A 227 -7.34 8.85 7.09
CA VAL A 227 -7.97 8.33 5.88
C VAL A 227 -7.31 6.99 5.54
N PHE A 228 -7.96 5.88 5.93
CA PHE A 228 -7.42 4.53 5.85
C PHE A 228 -7.58 3.89 4.47
N ALA A 229 -8.65 4.25 3.77
CA ALA A 229 -8.95 3.72 2.44
C ALA A 229 -9.70 4.77 1.60
N ASP A 230 -9.86 4.48 0.31
CA ASP A 230 -10.63 5.35 -0.58
C ASP A 230 -12.04 5.59 -0.05
N SER A 231 -12.44 6.84 -0.03
CA SER A 231 -13.78 7.26 0.36
C SER A 231 -14.83 6.73 -0.61
N ARG A 232 -15.98 6.31 -0.09
CA ARG A 232 -17.17 5.92 -0.86
C ARG A 232 -18.16 7.06 -1.02
N ASP A 233 -17.98 8.15 -0.25
CA ASP A 233 -18.77 9.39 -0.32
C ASP A 233 -17.87 10.62 -0.19
N TRP A 234 -17.28 11.02 -1.30
CA TRP A 234 -16.34 12.14 -1.32
C TRP A 234 -16.93 13.45 -0.79
N ALA A 235 -18.20 13.73 -1.06
CA ALA A 235 -18.84 14.96 -0.63
C ALA A 235 -19.02 15.00 0.90
N GLY A 236 -19.56 13.92 1.46
CA GLY A 236 -19.79 13.80 2.90
C GLY A 236 -18.50 13.71 3.69
N ASP A 237 -17.58 12.85 3.27
CA ASP A 237 -16.30 12.65 3.95
C ASP A 237 -15.45 13.93 3.93
N GLN A 238 -15.38 14.64 2.78
CA GLN A 238 -14.69 15.93 2.71
C GLN A 238 -15.30 16.98 3.64
N GLN A 239 -16.64 17.05 3.69
CA GLN A 239 -17.31 18.01 4.57
C GLN A 239 -16.96 17.73 6.04
N ILE A 240 -17.04 16.49 6.47
CA ILE A 240 -16.75 16.08 7.85
C ILE A 240 -15.27 16.31 8.18
N ILE A 241 -14.36 15.94 7.30
CA ILE A 241 -12.93 16.20 7.50
C ILE A 241 -12.66 17.71 7.62
N LEU A 242 -13.25 18.52 6.73
CA LEU A 242 -13.09 19.99 6.76
C LEU A 242 -13.65 20.58 8.05
N ASP A 243 -14.81 20.14 8.51
CA ASP A 243 -15.41 20.61 9.75
C ASP A 243 -14.49 20.31 10.93
N CYS A 244 -13.95 19.10 11.02
CA CYS A 244 -12.98 18.72 12.06
C CYS A 244 -11.68 19.54 11.98
N LEU A 245 -11.11 19.74 10.78
CA LEU A 245 -9.90 20.53 10.57
C LEU A 245 -10.04 22.00 10.95
N MET A 246 -11.27 22.54 10.89
CA MET A 246 -11.59 23.92 11.22
C MET A 246 -12.09 24.10 12.65
N THR A 247 -12.03 23.07 13.49
CA THR A 247 -12.36 23.15 14.92
C THR A 247 -11.27 23.90 15.70
N LYS A 248 -11.59 24.30 16.92
CA LYS A 248 -10.62 24.75 17.91
C LYS A 248 -10.09 23.51 18.65
N ASP A 249 -8.80 23.20 18.45
CA ASP A 249 -8.09 22.09 19.11
C ASP A 249 -8.78 20.72 18.95
N GLY A 250 -9.49 20.47 17.85
CA GLY A 250 -10.18 19.21 17.60
C GLY A 250 -11.53 19.04 18.31
N TRP A 251 -11.96 20.00 19.17
CA TRP A 251 -13.26 19.94 19.86
C TRP A 251 -14.42 20.11 18.86
N LEU A 252 -15.27 19.11 18.74
CA LEU A 252 -16.46 19.18 17.89
C LEU A 252 -17.39 20.32 18.36
N ASN A 253 -18.28 20.77 17.50
CA ASN A 253 -19.14 21.95 17.74
C ASN A 253 -18.40 23.27 17.99
N THR A 254 -17.08 23.34 17.79
CA THR A 254 -16.32 24.57 17.88
C THR A 254 -15.83 25.05 16.51
N ARG A 255 -15.44 26.31 16.42
CA ARG A 255 -14.83 26.90 15.23
C ARG A 255 -13.59 27.67 15.58
N SER A 256 -12.47 27.36 14.93
CA SER A 256 -11.25 28.13 15.07
C SER A 256 -11.35 29.46 14.34
N GLU A 257 -10.82 30.53 14.91
CA GLU A 257 -10.70 31.85 14.27
C GLU A 257 -9.48 31.90 13.33
N ILE A 258 -8.47 31.11 13.66
CA ILE A 258 -7.19 31.11 12.92
C ILE A 258 -7.01 29.91 11.98
N PHE A 259 -7.87 28.91 12.02
CA PHE A 259 -7.85 27.71 11.19
C PHE A 259 -6.54 26.92 11.16
N THR A 260 -5.75 26.94 12.24
CA THR A 260 -4.46 26.22 12.33
C THR A 260 -4.39 25.37 13.60
N GLU A 261 -5.50 25.24 14.32
CA GLU A 261 -5.62 24.53 15.59
C GLU A 261 -6.25 23.14 15.42
N GLY A 262 -6.78 22.82 14.23
CA GLY A 262 -7.45 21.55 13.96
C GLY A 262 -6.51 20.35 14.10
N PRO A 263 -7.06 19.14 14.22
CA PRO A 263 -6.29 17.92 14.35
C PRO A 263 -5.42 17.65 13.12
N PRO A 264 -4.29 16.95 13.24
CA PRO A 264 -3.50 16.50 12.10
C PRO A 264 -4.30 15.50 11.26
N VAL A 265 -4.09 15.51 9.94
CA VAL A 265 -4.72 14.57 9.00
C VAL A 265 -3.69 13.71 8.31
N PHE A 266 -3.93 12.40 8.33
CA PHE A 266 -3.07 11.37 7.81
C PHE A 266 -3.76 10.60 6.68
N PHE A 267 -3.06 10.42 5.56
CA PHE A 267 -3.52 9.63 4.42
C PHE A 267 -2.71 8.36 4.28
N SER A 268 -3.36 7.22 4.08
CA SER A 268 -2.67 5.93 3.95
C SER A 268 -1.86 5.80 2.66
N HIS A 269 -2.19 6.61 1.62
CA HIS A 269 -1.41 6.72 0.39
C HIS A 269 -1.74 8.01 -0.38
N THR A 270 -1.02 8.25 -1.47
CA THR A 270 -1.15 9.46 -2.27
C THR A 270 -1.43 9.21 -3.75
N ASP A 271 -1.80 8.00 -4.13
CA ASP A 271 -2.10 7.68 -5.52
C ASP A 271 -3.30 8.50 -6.01
N VAL A 272 -3.06 9.34 -7.02
CA VAL A 272 -4.12 10.17 -7.62
C VAL A 272 -5.05 9.30 -8.46
N VAL A 273 -4.49 8.29 -9.09
CA VAL A 273 -5.22 7.32 -9.92
C VAL A 273 -4.73 5.90 -9.65
N TRP A 274 -5.58 4.93 -9.90
CA TRP A 274 -5.26 3.50 -9.79
C TRP A 274 -5.94 2.69 -10.89
N SER A 275 -5.43 1.48 -11.16
CA SER A 275 -5.91 0.58 -12.21
C SER A 275 -7.04 -0.33 -11.72
N THR A 276 -8.09 -0.47 -12.55
CA THR A 276 -9.21 -1.39 -12.30
C THR A 276 -9.52 -2.18 -13.58
N SER A 277 -10.67 -2.86 -13.60
CA SER A 277 -11.21 -3.50 -14.82
C SER A 277 -11.62 -2.49 -15.91
N HIS A 278 -11.70 -1.20 -15.59
CA HIS A 278 -12.04 -0.15 -16.56
C HIS A 278 -10.82 0.20 -17.41
N ASP A 279 -11.03 0.52 -18.70
CA ASP A 279 -9.97 0.85 -19.65
C ASP A 279 -9.12 2.06 -19.25
N TYR A 280 -9.70 3.00 -18.50
CA TYR A 280 -9.01 4.16 -17.95
C TYR A 280 -8.87 4.03 -16.43
N SER A 281 -7.80 4.60 -15.87
CA SER A 281 -7.59 4.65 -14.42
C SER A 281 -8.71 5.40 -13.69
N ARG A 282 -8.96 5.02 -12.46
CA ARG A 282 -9.96 5.66 -11.58
C ARG A 282 -9.28 6.55 -10.56
N LEU A 283 -10.02 7.54 -10.05
CA LEU A 283 -9.54 8.42 -8.98
C LEU A 283 -9.31 7.63 -7.70
N GLY A 284 -8.18 7.90 -7.06
CA GLY A 284 -7.79 7.34 -5.77
C GLY A 284 -7.70 8.39 -4.66
N MET A 285 -7.24 7.99 -3.52
CA MET A 285 -7.13 8.81 -2.31
C MET A 285 -6.30 10.09 -2.51
N GLY A 286 -5.25 10.04 -3.33
CA GLY A 286 -4.46 11.23 -3.66
C GLY A 286 -5.28 12.32 -4.35
N ALA A 287 -6.30 11.95 -5.12
CA ALA A 287 -7.23 12.93 -5.72
C ALA A 287 -8.17 13.52 -4.67
N LEU A 288 -8.65 12.74 -3.71
CA LEU A 288 -9.41 13.23 -2.55
C LEU A 288 -8.58 14.20 -1.72
N ARG A 289 -7.32 13.84 -1.43
CA ARG A 289 -6.38 14.69 -0.71
C ARG A 289 -6.19 16.04 -1.42
N ALA A 290 -5.89 16.02 -2.72
CA ALA A 290 -5.72 17.24 -3.52
C ALA A 290 -6.98 18.12 -3.53
N SER A 291 -8.17 17.51 -3.59
CA SER A 291 -9.44 18.20 -3.48
C SER A 291 -9.61 18.86 -2.10
N LEU A 292 -9.33 18.11 -1.03
CA LEU A 292 -9.42 18.60 0.35
C LEU A 292 -8.48 19.79 0.59
N GLU A 293 -7.22 19.69 0.15
CA GLU A 293 -6.22 20.77 0.26
C GLU A 293 -6.68 22.03 -0.49
N ALA A 294 -7.22 21.88 -1.71
CA ALA A 294 -7.71 22.97 -2.50
C ALA A 294 -8.95 23.65 -1.89
N VAL A 295 -9.90 22.86 -1.37
CA VAL A 295 -11.12 23.38 -0.73
C VAL A 295 -10.77 24.05 0.61
N TYR A 296 -9.89 23.47 1.39
CA TYR A 296 -9.40 24.08 2.64
C TYR A 296 -8.79 25.45 2.38
N PHE A 297 -7.91 25.54 1.37
CA PHE A 297 -7.32 26.82 0.96
C PHE A 297 -8.39 27.83 0.49
N ALA A 298 -9.36 27.40 -0.30
CA ALA A 298 -10.43 28.28 -0.79
C ALA A 298 -11.31 28.85 0.34
N ILE A 299 -11.52 28.10 1.41
CA ILE A 299 -12.33 28.50 2.57
C ILE A 299 -11.54 29.37 3.54
N THR A 300 -10.27 29.00 3.82
CA THR A 300 -9.50 29.57 4.91
C THR A 300 -8.40 30.55 4.47
N GLY A 301 -8.01 30.50 3.19
CA GLY A 301 -6.85 31.21 2.67
C GLY A 301 -5.50 30.65 3.16
N LYS A 302 -5.49 29.45 3.76
CA LYS A 302 -4.31 28.81 4.32
C LYS A 302 -4.05 27.46 3.69
N ASP A 303 -2.78 27.10 3.57
CA ASP A 303 -2.38 25.75 3.14
C ASP A 303 -2.71 24.71 4.23
N LEU A 304 -3.24 23.57 3.82
CA LEU A 304 -3.45 22.43 4.68
C LEU A 304 -2.21 21.54 4.71
N ASN A 305 -1.63 21.36 5.90
CA ASN A 305 -0.55 20.39 6.07
C ASN A 305 -1.13 18.99 6.24
N THR A 306 -0.82 18.11 5.30
CA THR A 306 -1.23 16.70 5.32
C THR A 306 -0.01 15.79 5.46
N ILE A 307 -0.18 14.67 6.15
CA ILE A 307 0.86 13.66 6.31
C ILE A 307 0.43 12.42 5.53
N ALA A 308 1.34 11.86 4.75
CA ALA A 308 1.04 10.69 3.94
C ALA A 308 1.95 9.52 4.29
N PHE A 309 1.36 8.34 4.28
CA PHE A 309 2.00 7.03 4.29
C PHE A 309 1.92 6.40 2.89
N GLY A 310 2.19 5.11 2.80
CA GLY A 310 2.16 4.38 1.54
C GLY A 310 3.31 4.74 0.60
N LYS A 311 3.37 4.07 -0.54
CA LYS A 311 4.30 4.40 -1.61
C LYS A 311 3.95 5.79 -2.20
N PRO A 312 4.90 6.66 -2.56
CA PRO A 312 6.35 6.50 -2.61
C PRO A 312 7.11 6.86 -1.30
N GLN A 313 6.44 7.01 -0.16
CA GLN A 313 7.08 7.49 1.06
C GLN A 313 8.20 6.56 1.54
N ILE A 314 9.39 7.09 1.78
CA ILE A 314 10.58 6.32 2.22
C ILE A 314 10.29 5.48 3.48
N GLY A 315 9.51 6.02 4.43
CA GLY A 315 9.11 5.28 5.63
C GLY A 315 8.38 3.97 5.35
N THR A 316 7.62 3.90 4.26
CA THR A 316 6.93 2.67 3.83
C THR A 316 7.92 1.61 3.37
N TYR A 317 8.95 1.97 2.62
CA TYR A 317 10.00 1.05 2.19
C TYR A 317 10.90 0.60 3.35
N GLN A 318 11.18 1.51 4.31
CA GLN A 318 11.86 1.14 5.55
C GLN A 318 11.04 0.12 6.36
N PHE A 319 9.74 0.32 6.46
CA PHE A 319 8.84 -0.65 7.09
C PHE A 319 8.85 -1.98 6.33
N ALA A 320 8.75 -1.94 5.01
CA ALA A 320 8.79 -3.12 4.14
C ALA A 320 10.10 -3.91 4.28
N THR A 321 11.23 -3.22 4.41
CA THR A 321 12.54 -3.85 4.63
C THR A 321 12.58 -4.61 5.96
N ARG A 322 12.08 -4.00 7.05
CA ARG A 322 12.00 -4.67 8.36
C ARG A 322 11.08 -5.89 8.33
N LEU A 323 9.91 -5.76 7.70
CA LEU A 323 8.97 -6.87 7.57
C LEU A 323 9.55 -8.01 6.72
N LEU A 324 10.16 -7.69 5.59
CA LEU A 324 10.82 -8.68 4.73
C LEU A 324 11.92 -9.44 5.49
N GLN A 325 12.75 -8.73 6.26
CA GLN A 325 13.80 -9.36 7.06
C GLN A 325 13.22 -10.27 8.14
N GLN A 326 12.18 -9.82 8.83
CA GLN A 326 11.48 -10.63 9.82
C GLN A 326 10.85 -11.87 9.18
N TRP A 327 10.15 -11.71 8.06
CA TRP A 327 9.53 -12.81 7.31
C TRP A 327 10.56 -13.85 6.87
N ARG A 328 11.70 -13.42 6.33
CA ARG A 328 12.80 -14.30 5.93
C ARG A 328 13.35 -15.09 7.10
N LYS A 329 13.50 -14.45 8.27
CA LYS A 329 13.99 -15.10 9.48
C LYS A 329 13.00 -16.14 10.02
N GLU A 330 11.71 -15.77 10.13
CA GLU A 330 10.69 -16.62 10.73
C GLU A 330 10.24 -17.78 9.83
N SER A 331 10.15 -17.53 8.51
CA SER A 331 9.59 -18.51 7.56
C SER A 331 10.64 -19.29 6.77
N CYS A 332 11.87 -18.77 6.66
CA CYS A 332 12.92 -19.36 5.84
C CYS A 332 14.19 -19.65 6.62
N ASP A 333 14.28 -19.28 7.91
CA ASP A 333 15.48 -19.36 8.76
C ASP A 333 16.69 -18.59 8.15
N ILE A 334 16.42 -17.45 7.48
CA ILE A 334 17.41 -16.60 6.84
C ILE A 334 17.57 -15.31 7.64
N ASP A 335 18.71 -15.12 8.30
CA ASP A 335 19.01 -13.95 9.15
C ASP A 335 19.76 -12.83 8.41
N ARG A 336 20.43 -13.13 7.30
CA ARG A 336 21.12 -12.12 6.49
C ARG A 336 20.16 -11.32 5.61
N SER A 337 20.47 -10.04 5.38
CA SER A 337 19.72 -9.21 4.43
C SER A 337 19.96 -9.67 2.98
N PRO A 338 18.96 -9.59 2.08
CA PRO A 338 19.17 -9.87 0.67
C PRO A 338 20.08 -8.81 0.04
N SER A 339 20.91 -9.20 -0.90
CA SER A 339 21.73 -8.24 -1.66
C SER A 339 20.89 -7.36 -2.57
N THR A 340 19.83 -7.95 -3.15
CA THR A 340 18.88 -7.24 -4.04
C THR A 340 17.45 -7.54 -3.62
N VAL A 341 16.62 -6.50 -3.60
CA VAL A 341 15.15 -6.60 -3.51
C VAL A 341 14.56 -6.08 -4.81
N TYR A 342 13.93 -6.94 -5.60
CA TYR A 342 13.22 -6.54 -6.81
C TYR A 342 11.81 -6.08 -6.45
N PHE A 343 11.54 -4.79 -6.65
CA PHE A 343 10.19 -4.27 -6.51
C PHE A 343 9.49 -4.25 -7.87
N ILE A 344 8.35 -4.92 -7.97
CA ILE A 344 7.56 -5.03 -9.18
C ILE A 344 6.27 -4.23 -8.98
N GLY A 345 6.09 -3.19 -9.80
CA GLY A 345 4.95 -2.26 -9.72
C GLY A 345 4.47 -1.82 -11.10
N ASP A 346 3.31 -1.16 -11.14
CA ASP A 346 2.66 -0.69 -12.36
C ASP A 346 2.55 0.84 -12.43
N THR A 347 2.78 1.53 -11.31
CA THR A 347 2.57 2.97 -11.17
C THR A 347 3.91 3.71 -11.04
N PRO A 348 4.35 4.47 -12.09
CA PRO A 348 5.62 5.19 -12.06
C PRO A 348 5.77 6.17 -10.89
N GLU A 349 4.69 6.87 -10.51
CA GLU A 349 4.68 7.94 -9.51
C GLU A 349 4.79 7.44 -8.08
N SER A 350 4.33 6.23 -7.79
CA SER A 350 4.40 5.63 -6.44
C SER A 350 5.42 4.50 -6.36
N ASP A 351 5.30 3.49 -7.22
CA ASP A 351 6.11 2.27 -7.16
C ASP A 351 7.56 2.53 -7.55
N ILE A 352 7.73 3.08 -8.76
CA ILE A 352 9.05 3.24 -9.36
C ILE A 352 9.80 4.38 -8.68
N ARG A 353 9.13 5.52 -8.51
CA ARG A 353 9.69 6.66 -7.79
C ARG A 353 10.15 6.25 -6.40
N GLY A 354 9.26 5.64 -5.62
CA GLY A 354 9.57 5.28 -4.23
C GLY A 354 10.70 4.27 -4.13
N THR A 355 10.73 3.26 -5.01
CA THR A 355 11.82 2.28 -5.07
C THR A 355 13.15 2.95 -5.42
N ASN A 356 13.18 3.82 -6.44
CA ASN A 356 14.40 4.49 -6.85
C ASN A 356 14.92 5.45 -5.77
N GLU A 357 14.04 6.30 -5.18
CA GLU A 357 14.41 7.22 -4.10
C GLU A 357 14.89 6.46 -2.85
N PHE A 358 14.25 5.34 -2.51
CA PHE A 358 14.68 4.52 -1.38
C PHE A 358 16.03 3.85 -1.64
N ASN A 359 16.28 3.37 -2.86
CA ASN A 359 17.54 2.76 -3.24
C ASN A 359 18.75 3.70 -3.02
N GLU A 360 18.56 5.02 -3.13
CA GLU A 360 19.60 6.01 -2.86
C GLU A 360 19.94 6.13 -1.36
N THR A 361 19.09 5.64 -0.48
CA THR A 361 19.19 5.81 0.99
C THR A 361 19.51 4.52 1.75
N THR A 362 19.55 3.38 1.08
CA THR A 362 19.74 2.05 1.68
C THR A 362 20.99 1.36 1.14
N GLU A 363 21.55 0.43 1.93
CA GLU A 363 22.70 -0.37 1.54
C GLU A 363 22.31 -1.54 0.59
N ASN A 364 21.05 -1.96 0.62
CA ASN A 364 20.54 -3.03 -0.23
C ASN A 364 20.15 -2.45 -1.60
N ASP A 365 20.39 -3.22 -2.68
CA ASP A 365 19.95 -2.83 -4.03
C ASP A 365 18.43 -3.05 -4.19
N TRP A 366 17.65 -1.97 -4.04
CA TRP A 366 16.23 -1.98 -4.39
C TRP A 366 16.07 -1.70 -5.88
N TYR A 367 15.73 -2.74 -6.65
CA TYR A 367 15.67 -2.72 -8.10
C TYR A 367 14.23 -2.58 -8.59
N SER A 368 13.91 -1.46 -9.23
CA SER A 368 12.57 -1.19 -9.74
C SER A 368 12.30 -1.88 -11.07
N ILE A 369 11.16 -2.61 -11.16
CA ILE A 369 10.64 -3.21 -12.39
C ILE A 369 9.22 -2.71 -12.62
N LEU A 370 8.99 -2.10 -13.79
CA LEU A 370 7.69 -1.59 -14.20
C LEU A 370 7.01 -2.59 -15.13
N VAL A 371 5.75 -2.96 -14.82
CA VAL A 371 4.89 -3.79 -15.68
C VAL A 371 3.86 -2.93 -16.41
N LYS A 372 3.36 -3.44 -17.56
CA LYS A 372 2.42 -2.73 -18.45
C LYS A 372 0.96 -3.16 -18.25
N THR A 373 0.68 -3.90 -17.19
CA THR A 373 -0.64 -4.49 -16.96
C THR A 373 -1.61 -3.57 -16.20
N GLY A 374 -1.10 -2.46 -15.63
CA GLY A 374 -1.86 -1.58 -14.76
C GLY A 374 -1.98 -0.12 -15.24
N VAL A 375 -1.51 0.83 -14.43
CA VAL A 375 -1.60 2.28 -14.69
C VAL A 375 -0.73 2.70 -15.86
N TYR A 376 0.51 2.20 -15.91
CA TYR A 376 1.42 2.49 -17.02
C TYR A 376 0.95 1.80 -18.31
N GLN A 377 0.94 2.56 -19.41
CA GLN A 377 0.53 2.08 -20.74
C GLN A 377 1.67 2.23 -21.74
N ASP A 378 1.71 1.36 -22.75
CA ASP A 378 2.68 1.44 -23.85
C ASP A 378 2.60 2.79 -24.57
N GLY A 379 3.76 3.42 -24.74
CA GLY A 379 3.87 4.74 -25.39
C GLY A 379 3.82 5.91 -24.41
N ASP A 380 3.47 5.69 -23.12
CA ASP A 380 3.61 6.72 -22.11
C ASP A 380 5.09 6.99 -21.81
N LYS A 381 5.39 8.26 -21.49
CA LYS A 381 6.71 8.66 -21.01
C LYS A 381 6.63 8.87 -19.51
N PRO A 382 7.05 7.89 -18.70
CA PRO A 382 6.99 8.02 -17.26
C PRO A 382 7.98 9.08 -16.79
N ARG A 383 7.54 9.91 -15.84
CA ARG A 383 8.42 10.89 -15.19
C ARG A 383 9.53 10.21 -14.38
N TYR A 384 9.23 9.06 -13.84
CA TYR A 384 10.15 8.24 -13.05
C TYR A 384 10.42 6.94 -13.82
N PRO A 385 11.57 6.84 -14.52
CA PRO A 385 11.91 5.65 -15.30
C PRO A 385 12.29 4.50 -14.36
N ALA A 386 11.80 3.30 -14.67
CA ALA A 386 12.20 2.09 -13.99
C ALA A 386 13.58 1.61 -14.48
N ARG A 387 14.29 0.85 -13.65
CA ARG A 387 15.53 0.17 -14.06
C ARG A 387 15.27 -0.93 -15.08
N LYS A 388 14.04 -1.47 -15.11
CA LYS A 388 13.57 -2.41 -16.12
C LYS A 388 12.07 -2.22 -16.36
N THR A 389 11.64 -2.27 -17.62
CA THR A 389 10.22 -2.35 -18.00
C THR A 389 9.97 -3.68 -18.72
N VAL A 390 8.88 -4.35 -18.38
CA VAL A 390 8.47 -5.63 -18.97
C VAL A 390 6.95 -5.66 -19.17
N ASP A 391 6.45 -6.65 -19.91
CA ASP A 391 5.02 -6.68 -20.22
C ASP A 391 4.19 -7.17 -19.03
N THR A 392 4.63 -8.22 -18.33
CA THR A 392 3.87 -8.89 -17.28
C THR A 392 4.70 -9.13 -16.01
N VAL A 393 4.01 -9.48 -14.92
CA VAL A 393 4.67 -9.89 -13.66
C VAL A 393 5.50 -11.16 -13.83
N LEU A 394 5.07 -12.09 -14.67
CA LEU A 394 5.85 -13.31 -14.96
C LEU A 394 7.18 -12.98 -15.65
N ASP A 395 7.18 -12.03 -16.59
CA ASP A 395 8.39 -11.55 -17.24
C ASP A 395 9.32 -10.86 -16.23
N ALA A 396 8.76 -10.09 -15.31
CA ALA A 396 9.52 -9.44 -14.22
C ALA A 396 10.22 -10.46 -13.33
N VAL A 397 9.49 -11.50 -12.91
CA VAL A 397 10.05 -12.59 -12.09
C VAL A 397 11.16 -13.34 -12.84
N LYS A 398 10.92 -13.75 -14.09
CA LYS A 398 11.92 -14.42 -14.91
C LYS A 398 13.17 -13.56 -15.09
N PHE A 399 13.01 -12.26 -15.34
CA PHE A 399 14.13 -11.32 -15.45
C PHE A 399 14.96 -11.27 -14.16
N ALA A 400 14.32 -11.18 -12.99
CA ALA A 400 15.03 -11.17 -11.70
C ALA A 400 15.88 -12.43 -11.50
N PHE A 401 15.31 -13.62 -11.75
CA PHE A 401 16.03 -14.88 -11.65
C PHE A 401 17.21 -14.97 -12.62
N GLU A 402 17.00 -14.60 -13.88
CA GLU A 402 18.07 -14.60 -14.89
C GLU A 402 19.21 -13.64 -14.53
N ARG A 403 18.86 -12.45 -14.00
CA ARG A 403 19.85 -11.44 -13.60
C ARG A 403 20.70 -11.97 -12.45
N GLU A 404 20.09 -12.55 -11.41
CA GLU A 404 20.82 -13.09 -10.27
C GLU A 404 21.65 -14.32 -10.65
N HIS A 405 21.11 -15.21 -11.48
CA HIS A 405 21.87 -16.36 -11.98
C HIS A 405 23.09 -15.93 -12.80
N LYS A 406 22.98 -14.87 -13.62
CA LYS A 406 24.12 -14.32 -14.37
C LYS A 406 25.16 -13.67 -13.45
N LYS A 407 24.77 -13.03 -12.34
CA LYS A 407 25.69 -12.50 -11.32
C LYS A 407 26.51 -13.63 -10.70
N THR A 408 25.84 -14.69 -10.25
CA THR A 408 26.47 -15.86 -9.62
C THR A 408 27.46 -16.56 -10.58
N ALA A 409 27.03 -16.72 -11.85
CA ALA A 409 27.86 -17.38 -12.86
C ALA A 409 29.11 -16.56 -13.25
N LYS A 410 29.11 -15.25 -13.13
CA LYS A 410 30.22 -14.38 -13.46
C LYS A 410 31.18 -14.10 -12.30
N GLY A 411 30.77 -14.39 -11.04
CA GLY A 411 31.52 -14.02 -9.85
C GLY A 411 31.77 -12.52 -9.70
N GLU A 412 31.06 -11.70 -10.49
CA GLU A 412 31.20 -10.25 -10.52
C GLU A 412 30.06 -9.59 -9.74
N ILE A 413 30.44 -8.74 -8.78
CA ILE A 413 29.57 -7.66 -8.32
C ILE A 413 29.37 -6.74 -9.52
N VAL A 414 28.27 -6.90 -10.25
CA VAL A 414 27.89 -5.98 -11.31
C VAL A 414 27.52 -4.66 -10.62
N SER A 415 28.50 -3.76 -10.55
CA SER A 415 28.27 -2.39 -10.22
C SER A 415 27.55 -1.74 -11.41
N GLU A 416 26.31 -1.26 -11.17
CA GLU A 416 25.78 -0.03 -11.72
C GLU A 416 25.04 0.02 -13.04
N LEU A 417 23.93 0.77 -12.95
CA LEU A 417 23.29 1.59 -13.99
C LEU A 417 22.77 0.85 -15.23
N ASP A 418 22.02 -0.22 -15.01
CA ASP A 418 21.09 -0.73 -16.02
C ASP A 418 19.78 0.10 -16.01
N TYR A 419 19.88 1.39 -16.36
CA TYR A 419 18.70 2.12 -16.83
C TYR A 419 18.36 1.59 -18.21
N ASP A 420 17.10 1.29 -18.45
CA ASP A 420 16.60 0.96 -19.78
C ASP A 420 16.83 2.18 -20.69
N THR A 421 17.91 2.16 -21.46
CA THR A 421 18.30 3.25 -22.36
C THR A 421 17.28 3.49 -23.47
N SER A 422 16.34 2.60 -23.69
CA SER A 422 15.24 2.81 -24.64
C SER A 422 14.28 3.93 -24.20
N GLN A 423 14.37 4.38 -22.94
CA GLN A 423 13.56 5.46 -22.37
C GLN A 423 14.31 6.81 -22.24
N GLN A 424 15.58 6.91 -22.68
CA GLN A 424 16.26 8.19 -22.69
C GLN A 424 15.66 9.11 -23.76
N VAL A 425 15.06 10.20 -23.32
CA VAL A 425 14.57 11.28 -24.17
C VAL A 425 15.78 12.03 -24.71
N PRO A 426 15.92 12.24 -26.05
CA PRO A 426 16.88 13.23 -26.55
C PRO A 426 16.45 14.63 -26.07
N ASN A 427 17.41 15.40 -25.63
CA ASN A 427 17.24 16.82 -25.23
C ASN A 427 16.56 17.67 -26.31
#